data_c1bb214883a66c5d882782276d34b987
#
_entry.id   c1bb214883a66c5d882782276d34b987
#
_cell.length_a   1.000
_cell.length_b   1.000
_cell.length_c   1.000
_cell.angle_alpha   90.00
_cell.angle_beta   90.00
_cell.angle_gamma   90.00
#
_symmetry.space_group_name_H-M   'P 1'
#
loop_
_entity.id
_entity.type
_entity.pdbx_description
1 polymer ?
#
loop_
_entity_poly.entity_id
_entity_poly.type
_entity_poly.pdbx_seq_one_letter_code
_entity_poly.pdbx_strand_id
1 'polypeptide(L)'
;MIRREIILFEEPGAKNTQTTLEAVRERAKLLGIKKVVLATSAGETALKAVDLFKEFESKIIAVTLHAGTWKTYMEPDWEKVRQAERSGVKFLTATHVLMGNVGSAIREKFGGLPDTELIAHTLYGFSQGMKVAVEVAVMAADAGLISPEEEVIAVGGTNRGADTAIVLKPAYSTNFFDLKIREIIAMPR
;
A
#
# COMPACT_ATOMS: atom_id res chain seq x y z
N MET A 1 6.23 -21.65 -17.76
CA MET A 1 5.04 -21.55 -16.86
C MET A 1 5.55 -21.32 -15.44
N ILE A 2 4.99 -20.32 -14.75
CA ILE A 2 5.32 -20.01 -13.34
C ILE A 2 4.12 -20.42 -12.48
N ARG A 3 4.36 -21.14 -11.39
CA ARG A 3 3.36 -21.46 -10.36
C ARG A 3 3.75 -20.79 -9.06
N ARG A 4 2.78 -20.14 -8.39
CA ARG A 4 2.97 -19.45 -7.10
C ARG A 4 1.79 -19.75 -6.19
N GLU A 5 2.08 -19.82 -4.90
CA GLU A 5 1.07 -19.94 -3.87
C GLU A 5 0.60 -18.54 -3.45
N ILE A 6 -0.67 -18.42 -3.13
CA ILE A 6 -1.32 -17.22 -2.59
C ILE A 6 -1.78 -17.55 -1.18
N ILE A 7 -1.52 -16.69 -0.23
CA ILE A 7 -2.08 -16.80 1.12
C ILE A 7 -3.47 -16.16 1.11
N LEU A 8 -4.49 -16.94 1.39
CA LEU A 8 -5.86 -16.48 1.54
C LEU A 8 -6.24 -16.47 3.02
N PHE A 9 -6.57 -15.31 3.56
CA PHE A 9 -7.02 -15.18 4.94
C PHE A 9 -8.53 -15.37 5.03
N GLU A 10 -9.02 -16.11 6.00
CA GLU A 10 -10.45 -16.30 6.24
C GLU A 10 -11.15 -14.96 6.58
N GLU A 11 -10.46 -14.09 7.33
CA GLU A 11 -10.97 -12.80 7.77
C GLU A 11 -9.97 -11.68 7.50
N PRO A 12 -10.40 -10.48 7.10
CA PRO A 12 -9.51 -9.35 6.88
C PRO A 12 -8.97 -8.76 8.19
N GLY A 13 -8.02 -7.84 8.07
CA GLY A 13 -7.59 -6.92 9.11
C GLY A 13 -6.25 -7.21 9.76
N ALA A 14 -5.99 -6.47 10.84
CA ALA A 14 -4.67 -6.31 11.45
C ALA A 14 -4.02 -7.60 11.97
N LYS A 15 -4.81 -8.64 12.30
CA LYS A 15 -4.29 -9.95 12.75
C LYS A 15 -3.40 -10.63 11.70
N ASN A 16 -3.56 -10.27 10.44
CA ASN A 16 -2.84 -10.86 9.31
C ASN A 16 -1.50 -10.15 9.02
N THR A 17 -1.23 -9.01 9.69
CA THR A 17 -0.09 -8.14 9.36
C THR A 17 1.24 -8.87 9.38
N GLN A 18 1.50 -9.68 10.40
CA GLN A 18 2.75 -10.41 10.55
C GLN A 18 2.96 -11.37 9.37
N THR A 19 1.97 -12.23 9.13
CA THR A 19 2.01 -13.22 8.04
C THR A 19 2.14 -12.55 6.67
N THR A 20 1.41 -11.45 6.45
CA THR A 20 1.50 -10.68 5.20
C THR A 20 2.91 -10.15 4.97
N LEU A 21 3.53 -9.53 5.99
CA LEU A 21 4.88 -8.97 5.87
C LEU A 21 5.96 -10.06 5.73
N GLU A 22 5.81 -11.21 6.38
CA GLU A 22 6.68 -12.38 6.19
C GLU A 22 6.61 -12.88 4.74
N ALA A 23 5.41 -13.05 4.20
CA ALA A 23 5.22 -13.44 2.81
C ALA A 23 5.81 -12.41 1.82
N VAL A 24 5.68 -11.11 2.12
CA VAL A 24 6.33 -10.03 1.36
C VAL A 24 7.85 -10.20 1.37
N ARG A 25 8.45 -10.42 2.54
CA ARG A 25 9.90 -10.62 2.66
C ARG A 25 10.38 -11.80 1.82
N GLU A 26 9.72 -12.94 1.93
CA GLU A 26 10.10 -14.15 1.17
C GLU A 26 9.93 -13.92 -0.35
N ARG A 27 8.85 -13.25 -0.77
CA ARG A 27 8.63 -12.95 -2.19
C ARG A 27 9.63 -11.93 -2.72
N ALA A 28 9.97 -10.91 -1.93
CA ALA A 28 10.99 -9.92 -2.27
C ALA A 28 12.36 -10.58 -2.50
N LYS A 29 12.77 -11.50 -1.61
CA LYS A 29 13.99 -12.29 -1.76
C LYS A 29 13.95 -13.15 -3.03
N LEU A 30 12.86 -13.87 -3.25
CA LEU A 30 12.70 -14.77 -4.39
C LEU A 30 12.81 -14.06 -5.73
N LEU A 31 12.26 -12.83 -5.83
CA LEU A 31 12.19 -12.05 -7.06
C LEU A 31 13.31 -11.01 -7.19
N GLY A 32 14.15 -10.84 -6.15
CA GLY A 32 15.16 -9.79 -6.11
C GLY A 32 14.60 -8.37 -6.04
N ILE A 33 13.34 -8.20 -5.59
CA ILE A 33 12.67 -6.92 -5.50
C ILE A 33 13.19 -6.16 -4.28
N LYS A 34 13.71 -4.94 -4.51
CA LYS A 34 14.35 -4.13 -3.46
C LYS A 34 13.47 -3.02 -2.88
N LYS A 35 12.28 -2.80 -3.42
CA LYS A 35 11.39 -1.73 -2.95
C LYS A 35 10.04 -2.29 -2.52
N VAL A 36 9.67 -1.93 -1.30
CA VAL A 36 8.37 -2.28 -0.71
C VAL A 36 7.65 -0.98 -0.36
N VAL A 37 6.48 -0.78 -0.93
CA VAL A 37 5.58 0.33 -0.62
C VAL A 37 4.48 -0.20 0.28
N LEU A 38 4.25 0.41 1.42
CA LEU A 38 3.20 -0.04 2.34
C LEU A 38 2.36 1.11 2.87
N ALA A 39 1.09 0.83 3.08
CA ALA A 39 0.18 1.74 3.78
C ALA A 39 0.39 1.64 5.28
N THR A 40 0.40 2.77 5.96
CA THR A 40 0.44 2.82 7.41
C THR A 40 -0.24 4.10 7.92
N SER A 41 -1.31 3.98 8.70
CA SER A 41 -2.00 5.14 9.25
C SER A 41 -1.23 5.74 10.45
N ALA A 42 -0.83 4.90 11.40
CA ALA A 42 -0.17 5.32 12.65
C ALA A 42 1.34 5.00 12.71
N GLY A 43 1.93 4.37 11.69
CA GLY A 43 3.35 3.99 11.69
C GLY A 43 3.63 2.54 12.14
N GLU A 44 2.66 1.83 12.68
CA GLU A 44 2.86 0.47 13.23
C GLU A 44 3.28 -0.55 12.19
N THR A 45 2.63 -0.55 11.02
CA THR A 45 2.98 -1.46 9.91
C THR A 45 4.40 -1.22 9.43
N ALA A 46 4.82 0.06 9.38
CA ALA A 46 6.18 0.43 8.98
C ALA A 46 7.22 -0.09 9.99
N LEU A 47 6.98 0.05 11.30
CA LEU A 47 7.88 -0.49 12.32
C LEU A 47 8.02 -2.01 12.26
N LYS A 48 6.90 -2.73 12.11
CA LYS A 48 6.93 -4.18 11.93
C LYS A 48 7.71 -4.60 10.69
N ALA A 49 7.55 -3.85 9.59
CA ALA A 49 8.31 -4.10 8.38
C ALA A 49 9.82 -3.88 8.59
N VAL A 50 10.23 -2.82 9.30
CA VAL A 50 11.64 -2.59 9.66
C VAL A 50 12.24 -3.82 10.33
N ASP A 51 11.57 -4.35 11.33
CA ASP A 51 12.07 -5.51 12.09
C ASP A 51 12.23 -6.76 11.22
N LEU A 52 11.29 -7.01 10.33
CA LEU A 52 11.30 -8.17 9.43
C LEU A 52 12.30 -8.05 8.29
N PHE A 53 12.61 -6.82 7.86
CA PHE A 53 13.48 -6.57 6.69
C PHE A 53 14.91 -6.17 7.06
N LYS A 54 15.30 -6.20 8.34
CA LYS A 54 16.64 -5.79 8.82
C LYS A 54 17.81 -6.42 8.08
N GLU A 55 17.66 -7.70 7.72
CA GLU A 55 18.70 -8.48 7.04
C GLU A 55 18.60 -8.43 5.50
N PHE A 56 17.64 -7.69 4.98
CA PHE A 56 17.36 -7.59 3.57
C PHE A 56 17.47 -6.13 3.12
N GLU A 57 18.33 -5.85 2.14
CA GLU A 57 18.52 -4.48 1.59
C GLU A 57 17.28 -3.96 0.85
N SER A 58 16.14 -3.92 1.53
CA SER A 58 14.92 -3.34 0.98
C SER A 58 14.78 -1.87 1.39
N LYS A 59 14.37 -1.06 0.44
CA LYS A 59 13.91 0.30 0.70
C LYS A 59 12.41 0.26 0.99
N ILE A 60 12.04 0.59 2.22
CA ILE A 60 10.64 0.67 2.63
C ILE A 60 10.14 2.09 2.42
N ILE A 61 9.06 2.24 1.68
CA ILE A 61 8.30 3.47 1.51
C ILE A 61 6.96 3.29 2.22
N ALA A 62 6.69 4.12 3.23
CA ALA A 62 5.48 4.07 4.03
C ALA A 62 4.58 5.25 3.67
N VAL A 63 3.36 4.97 3.21
CA VAL A 63 2.39 5.99 2.83
C VAL A 63 1.36 6.14 3.93
N THR A 64 1.22 7.36 4.46
CA THR A 64 0.24 7.69 5.50
C THR A 64 -1.07 8.18 4.89
N LEU A 65 -2.10 8.31 5.72
CA LEU A 65 -3.27 9.10 5.38
C LEU A 65 -2.88 10.56 5.20
N HIS A 66 -3.55 11.28 4.30
CA HIS A 66 -3.33 12.72 4.14
C HIS A 66 -3.86 13.52 5.34
N ALA A 67 -3.26 14.67 5.61
CA ALA A 67 -3.52 15.48 6.80
C ALA A 67 -5.00 15.87 6.98
N GLY A 68 -5.75 16.01 5.90
CA GLY A 68 -7.19 16.33 5.95
C GLY A 68 -8.04 15.28 6.64
N THR A 69 -7.58 14.03 6.77
CA THR A 69 -8.31 12.93 7.42
C THR A 69 -7.80 12.62 8.83
N TRP A 70 -6.71 13.24 9.29
CA TRP A 70 -6.12 12.87 10.59
C TRP A 70 -7.08 13.05 11.76
N LYS A 71 -7.79 14.19 11.83
CA LYS A 71 -8.73 14.47 12.92
C LYS A 71 -9.96 13.59 12.90
N THR A 72 -10.39 13.12 11.73
CA THR A 72 -11.65 12.38 11.56
C THR A 72 -11.44 10.87 11.53
N TYR A 73 -10.24 10.42 11.21
CA TYR A 73 -9.95 8.99 11.10
C TYR A 73 -8.77 8.56 11.97
N MET A 74 -7.55 8.98 11.65
CA MET A 74 -6.35 8.62 12.41
C MET A 74 -5.16 9.52 12.04
N GLU A 75 -4.60 10.18 13.05
CA GLU A 75 -3.32 10.88 12.93
C GLU A 75 -2.16 9.89 13.08
N PRO A 76 -1.03 10.09 12.38
CA PRO A 76 0.18 9.34 12.60
C PRO A 76 0.68 9.45 14.06
N ASP A 77 1.15 8.36 14.61
CA ASP A 77 1.95 8.37 15.84
C ASP A 77 3.36 8.82 15.47
N TRP A 78 3.61 10.10 15.68
CA TRP A 78 4.86 10.74 15.27
C TRP A 78 6.11 10.18 15.95
N GLU A 79 5.97 9.51 17.11
CA GLU A 79 7.08 8.81 17.73
C GLU A 79 7.44 7.54 16.93
N LYS A 80 6.44 6.74 16.57
CA LYS A 80 6.62 5.56 15.72
C LYS A 80 7.14 5.93 14.33
N VAL A 81 6.62 7.01 13.75
CA VAL A 81 7.11 7.53 12.46
C VAL A 81 8.59 7.84 12.54
N ARG A 82 9.01 8.68 13.54
CA ARG A 82 10.42 9.03 13.71
C ARG A 82 11.31 7.82 13.99
N GLN A 83 10.81 6.83 14.75
CA GLN A 83 11.53 5.59 14.99
C GLN A 83 11.77 4.80 13.69
N ALA A 84 10.75 4.66 12.84
CA ALA A 84 10.87 3.99 11.56
C ALA A 84 11.78 4.76 10.59
N GLU A 85 11.71 6.10 10.56
CA GLU A 85 12.58 6.95 9.76
C GLU A 85 14.06 6.78 10.13
N ARG A 86 14.39 6.72 11.45
CA ARG A 86 15.75 6.43 11.90
C ARG A 86 16.26 5.07 11.44
N SER A 87 15.36 4.15 11.14
CA SER A 87 15.66 2.82 10.59
C SER A 87 15.66 2.79 9.06
N GLY A 88 15.56 3.95 8.39
CA GLY A 88 15.68 4.09 6.94
C GLY A 88 14.34 4.02 6.18
N VAL A 89 13.19 3.97 6.85
CA VAL A 89 11.89 4.06 6.19
C VAL A 89 11.66 5.47 5.66
N LYS A 90 11.21 5.58 4.42
CA LYS A 90 10.82 6.86 3.84
C LYS A 90 9.31 7.03 3.92
N PHE A 91 8.84 8.04 4.63
CA PHE A 91 7.42 8.35 4.73
C PHE A 91 6.96 9.30 3.62
N LEU A 92 5.73 9.07 3.16
CA LEU A 92 5.01 9.91 2.21
C LEU A 92 3.62 10.22 2.78
N THR A 93 3.34 11.51 2.94
CA THR A 93 1.98 12.03 3.20
C THR A 93 1.59 12.89 2.02
N ALA A 94 0.59 12.47 1.25
CA ALA A 94 0.14 13.16 0.05
C ALA A 94 -1.36 12.92 -0.19
N THR A 95 -1.95 13.65 -1.12
CA THR A 95 -3.33 13.42 -1.58
C THR A 95 -3.47 12.00 -2.12
N HIS A 96 -4.50 11.29 -1.70
CA HIS A 96 -4.80 9.95 -2.20
C HIS A 96 -5.36 10.02 -3.61
N VAL A 97 -4.83 9.19 -4.52
CA VAL A 97 -5.14 9.30 -5.95
C VAL A 97 -6.51 8.71 -6.33
N LEU A 98 -7.03 7.75 -5.57
CA LEU A 98 -8.29 7.07 -5.90
C LEU A 98 -9.48 7.55 -5.07
N MET A 99 -9.31 7.76 -3.76
CA MET A 99 -10.38 8.18 -2.85
C MET A 99 -9.86 9.15 -1.79
N GLY A 100 -10.78 9.93 -1.17
CA GLY A 100 -10.43 10.91 -0.13
C GLY A 100 -9.73 12.15 -0.69
N ASN A 101 -10.02 12.51 -1.92
CA ASN A 101 -9.44 13.63 -2.65
C ASN A 101 -10.52 14.65 -3.09
N VAL A 102 -10.19 15.55 -3.99
CA VAL A 102 -11.13 16.54 -4.53
C VAL A 102 -12.36 15.89 -5.17
N GLY A 103 -12.19 14.73 -5.84
CA GLY A 103 -13.31 13.96 -6.39
C GLY A 103 -14.29 13.53 -5.29
N SER A 104 -13.78 13.02 -4.16
CA SER A 104 -14.62 12.66 -3.01
C SER A 104 -15.36 13.87 -2.43
N ALA A 105 -14.72 15.04 -2.35
CA ALA A 105 -15.37 16.26 -1.90
C ALA A 105 -16.49 16.73 -2.87
N ILE A 106 -16.31 16.55 -4.17
CA ILE A 106 -17.35 16.82 -5.18
C ILE A 106 -18.53 15.86 -4.96
N ARG A 107 -18.27 14.55 -4.79
CA ARG A 107 -19.34 13.58 -4.50
C ARG A 107 -20.12 13.93 -3.25
N GLU A 108 -19.45 14.28 -2.16
CA GLU A 108 -20.12 14.63 -0.90
C GLU A 108 -21.01 15.88 -1.03
N LYS A 109 -20.56 16.87 -1.79
CA LYS A 109 -21.27 18.15 -1.92
C LYS A 109 -22.36 18.13 -3.00
N PHE A 110 -22.13 17.46 -4.11
CA PHE A 110 -22.96 17.55 -5.32
C PHE A 110 -23.58 16.21 -5.74
N GLY A 111 -23.15 15.11 -5.14
CA GLY A 111 -23.54 13.75 -5.55
C GLY A 111 -22.72 13.26 -6.75
N GLY A 112 -23.11 12.08 -7.26
CA GLY A 112 -22.44 11.42 -8.38
C GLY A 112 -21.36 10.43 -7.93
N LEU A 113 -20.70 9.80 -8.89
CA LEU A 113 -19.59 8.88 -8.66
C LEU A 113 -18.35 9.39 -9.44
N PRO A 114 -17.31 9.85 -8.76
CA PRO A 114 -16.06 10.22 -9.42
C PRO A 114 -15.40 9.03 -10.11
N ASP A 115 -14.82 9.25 -11.27
CA ASP A 115 -14.18 8.20 -12.08
C ASP A 115 -13.09 7.45 -11.29
N THR A 116 -12.33 8.14 -10.47
CA THR A 116 -11.29 7.53 -9.61
C THR A 116 -11.90 6.62 -8.54
N GLU A 117 -13.07 6.96 -8.01
CA GLU A 117 -13.78 6.11 -7.05
C GLU A 117 -14.40 4.87 -7.71
N LEU A 118 -14.79 4.94 -8.98
CA LEU A 118 -15.21 3.76 -9.74
C LEU A 118 -14.06 2.75 -9.84
N ILE A 119 -12.84 3.22 -10.11
CA ILE A 119 -11.63 2.37 -10.08
C ILE A 119 -11.42 1.77 -8.69
N ALA A 120 -11.55 2.59 -7.63
CA ALA A 120 -11.41 2.13 -6.26
C ALA A 120 -12.41 1.01 -5.92
N HIS A 121 -13.68 1.20 -6.28
CA HIS A 121 -14.74 0.20 -6.06
C HIS A 121 -14.50 -1.09 -6.86
N THR A 122 -13.95 -1.00 -8.06
CA THR A 122 -13.57 -2.18 -8.85
C THR A 122 -12.48 -2.99 -8.13
N LEU A 123 -11.47 -2.32 -7.56
CA LEU A 123 -10.41 -2.97 -6.80
C LEU A 123 -10.90 -3.56 -5.47
N TYR A 124 -11.93 -2.98 -4.85
CA TYR A 124 -12.59 -3.56 -3.68
C TYR A 124 -13.26 -4.92 -3.97
N GLY A 125 -13.53 -5.23 -5.23
CA GLY A 125 -13.98 -6.55 -5.64
C GLY A 125 -12.99 -7.68 -5.33
N PHE A 126 -11.71 -7.35 -5.11
CA PHE A 126 -10.69 -8.26 -4.60
C PHE A 126 -10.59 -8.16 -3.07
N SER A 127 -10.24 -6.98 -2.55
CA SER A 127 -10.20 -6.66 -1.13
C SER A 127 -10.03 -5.15 -0.94
N GLN A 128 -10.31 -4.63 0.27
CA GLN A 128 -9.95 -3.24 0.61
C GLN A 128 -8.44 -3.02 0.50
N GLY A 129 -7.64 -3.99 0.97
CA GLY A 129 -6.19 -3.93 0.90
C GLY A 129 -5.66 -3.90 -0.53
N MET A 130 -6.34 -4.52 -1.51
CA MET A 130 -5.98 -4.44 -2.93
C MET A 130 -6.06 -3.00 -3.45
N LYS A 131 -7.16 -2.31 -3.17
CA LYS A 131 -7.31 -0.90 -3.55
C LYS A 131 -6.21 -0.05 -2.93
N VAL A 132 -5.96 -0.26 -1.63
CA VAL A 132 -4.93 0.49 -0.90
C VAL A 132 -3.53 0.22 -1.46
N ALA A 133 -3.18 -1.04 -1.73
CA ALA A 133 -1.87 -1.40 -2.29
C ALA A 133 -1.62 -0.74 -3.66
N VAL A 134 -2.62 -0.75 -4.56
CA VAL A 134 -2.53 -0.06 -5.85
C VAL A 134 -2.38 1.44 -5.66
N GLU A 135 -3.21 2.04 -4.81
CA GLU A 135 -3.20 3.49 -4.56
C GLU A 135 -1.85 3.98 -4.02
N VAL A 136 -1.31 3.34 -2.98
CA VAL A 136 -0.03 3.76 -2.39
C VAL A 136 1.15 3.58 -3.35
N ALA A 137 1.09 2.59 -4.25
CA ALA A 137 2.11 2.41 -5.28
C ALA A 137 2.09 3.57 -6.31
N VAL A 138 0.91 3.97 -6.78
CA VAL A 138 0.77 5.14 -7.67
C VAL A 138 1.24 6.41 -6.97
N MET A 139 0.83 6.64 -5.71
CA MET A 139 1.28 7.79 -4.92
C MET A 139 2.80 7.83 -4.76
N ALA A 140 3.43 6.67 -4.51
CA ALA A 140 4.89 6.58 -4.39
C ALA A 140 5.60 6.83 -5.72
N ALA A 141 5.00 6.41 -6.85
CA ALA A 141 5.52 6.70 -8.19
C ALA A 141 5.42 8.19 -8.51
N ASP A 142 4.26 8.82 -8.29
CA ASP A 142 4.06 10.25 -8.51
C ASP A 142 5.01 11.11 -7.65
N ALA A 143 5.36 10.63 -6.47
CA ALA A 143 6.33 11.27 -5.58
C ALA A 143 7.80 11.00 -5.99
N GLY A 144 8.07 10.23 -7.05
CA GLY A 144 9.43 9.89 -7.51
C GLY A 144 10.20 8.94 -6.57
N LEU A 145 9.51 8.22 -5.68
CA LEU A 145 10.12 7.29 -4.74
C LEU A 145 10.37 5.92 -5.33
N ILE A 146 9.56 5.54 -6.31
CA ILE A 146 9.70 4.33 -7.12
C ILE A 146 9.61 4.68 -8.60
N SER A 147 10.16 3.80 -9.45
CA SER A 147 10.14 3.98 -10.90
C SER A 147 9.10 3.07 -11.56
N PRO A 148 8.36 3.52 -12.58
CA PRO A 148 7.55 2.64 -13.43
C PRO A 148 8.34 1.56 -14.19
N GLU A 149 9.67 1.68 -14.24
CA GLU A 149 10.54 0.72 -14.94
C GLU A 149 10.93 -0.50 -14.09
N GLU A 150 10.60 -0.50 -12.80
CA GLU A 150 10.93 -1.59 -11.88
C GLU A 150 9.67 -2.21 -11.26
N GLU A 151 9.72 -3.51 -10.99
CA GLU A 151 8.68 -4.16 -10.19
C GLU A 151 8.91 -3.87 -8.70
N VAL A 152 7.81 -3.62 -7.99
CA VAL A 152 7.81 -3.39 -6.55
C VAL A 152 6.79 -4.28 -5.87
N ILE A 153 6.89 -4.44 -4.55
CA ILE A 153 5.80 -5.02 -3.76
C ILE A 153 5.04 -3.91 -3.09
N ALA A 154 3.72 -3.92 -3.25
CA ALA A 154 2.82 -3.00 -2.56
C ALA A 154 1.96 -3.75 -1.54
N VAL A 155 1.77 -3.12 -0.38
CA VAL A 155 1.09 -3.70 0.78
C VAL A 155 -0.02 -2.77 1.25
N GLY A 156 -1.22 -3.31 1.35
CA GLY A 156 -2.38 -2.63 1.88
C GLY A 156 -3.09 -3.46 2.96
N GLY A 157 -4.16 -2.93 3.48
CA GLY A 157 -4.96 -3.66 4.48
C GLY A 157 -6.36 -3.08 4.64
N THR A 158 -7.15 -3.76 5.46
CA THR A 158 -8.51 -3.40 5.80
C THR A 158 -8.52 -2.69 7.15
N ASN A 159 -8.90 -1.42 7.18
CA ASN A 159 -8.93 -0.52 8.34
C ASN A 159 -7.53 -0.30 8.95
N ARG A 160 -6.96 -1.31 9.62
CA ARG A 160 -5.64 -1.27 10.28
C ARG A 160 -4.80 -2.47 9.89
N GLY A 161 -3.47 -2.30 9.96
CA GLY A 161 -2.50 -3.34 9.63
C GLY A 161 -2.41 -3.63 8.15
N ALA A 162 -1.96 -4.83 7.82
CA ALA A 162 -1.80 -5.33 6.46
C ALA A 162 -2.44 -6.71 6.32
N ASP A 163 -3.18 -6.92 5.26
CA ASP A 163 -3.80 -8.20 4.92
C ASP A 163 -3.73 -8.50 3.42
N THR A 164 -3.18 -7.59 2.64
CA THR A 164 -3.07 -7.73 1.19
C THR A 164 -1.69 -7.27 0.73
N ALA A 165 -1.05 -8.09 -0.09
CA ALA A 165 0.24 -7.78 -0.71
C ALA A 165 0.27 -8.25 -2.15
N ILE A 166 0.81 -7.42 -3.04
CA ILE A 166 0.91 -7.67 -4.48
C ILE A 166 2.28 -7.32 -5.02
N VAL A 167 2.72 -8.05 -6.05
CA VAL A 167 3.81 -7.60 -6.92
C VAL A 167 3.19 -6.83 -8.08
N LEU A 168 3.68 -5.64 -8.35
CA LEU A 168 3.20 -4.85 -9.48
C LEU A 168 4.34 -4.09 -10.18
N LYS A 169 4.14 -3.85 -11.47
CA LYS A 169 4.84 -2.80 -12.22
C LYS A 169 4.02 -1.53 -12.02
N PRO A 170 4.53 -0.51 -11.31
CA PRO A 170 3.77 0.71 -11.04
C PRO A 170 3.62 1.58 -12.29
N ALA A 171 2.77 2.58 -12.20
CA ALA A 171 2.64 3.65 -13.18
C ALA A 171 2.43 4.99 -12.46
N TYR A 172 2.68 6.09 -13.14
CA TYR A 172 2.24 7.41 -12.68
C TYR A 172 0.73 7.53 -12.80
N SER A 173 0.10 8.39 -12.02
CA SER A 173 -1.36 8.63 -12.11
C SER A 173 -1.79 9.07 -13.52
N THR A 174 -0.97 9.84 -14.23
CA THR A 174 -1.19 10.25 -15.62
C THR A 174 -1.19 9.08 -16.62
N ASN A 175 -0.61 7.95 -16.25
CA ASN A 175 -0.50 6.73 -17.06
C ASN A 175 -1.06 5.53 -16.30
N PHE A 176 -2.07 5.74 -15.45
CA PHE A 176 -2.60 4.73 -14.52
C PHE A 176 -2.87 3.36 -15.17
N PHE A 177 -3.36 3.34 -16.39
CA PHE A 177 -3.72 2.10 -17.10
C PHE A 177 -2.51 1.29 -17.60
N ASP A 178 -1.30 1.82 -17.49
CA ASP A 178 -0.05 1.08 -17.76
C ASP A 178 0.39 0.24 -16.54
N LEU A 179 -0.20 0.48 -15.36
CA LEU A 179 0.03 -0.33 -14.17
C LEU A 179 -0.33 -1.79 -14.42
N LYS A 180 0.52 -2.71 -13.98
CA LYS A 180 0.27 -4.15 -14.12
C LYS A 180 0.45 -4.86 -12.77
N ILE A 181 -0.61 -5.42 -12.23
CA ILE A 181 -0.53 -6.37 -11.11
C ILE A 181 0.04 -7.67 -11.69
N ARG A 182 1.17 -8.12 -11.16
CA ARG A 182 1.90 -9.31 -11.61
C ARG A 182 1.56 -10.55 -10.81
N GLU A 183 1.49 -10.38 -9.48
CA GLU A 183 1.19 -11.47 -8.56
C GLU A 183 0.37 -10.94 -7.38
N ILE A 184 -0.50 -11.78 -6.85
CA ILE A 184 -1.11 -11.59 -5.53
C ILE A 184 -0.32 -12.50 -4.57
N ILE A 185 0.26 -11.92 -3.52
CA ILE A 185 1.04 -12.64 -2.52
C ILE A 185 0.12 -13.13 -1.40
N ALA A 186 -0.73 -12.22 -0.91
CA ALA A 186 -1.69 -12.50 0.16
C ALA A 186 -2.90 -11.58 0.00
N MET A 187 -4.08 -12.05 0.38
CA MET A 187 -5.30 -11.24 0.48
C MET A 187 -6.37 -11.96 1.31
N PRO A 188 -7.36 -11.25 1.86
CA PRO A 188 -8.59 -11.87 2.36
C PRO A 188 -9.33 -12.62 1.24
N ARG A 189 -9.98 -13.72 1.61
CA ARG A 189 -10.80 -14.53 0.71
C ARG A 189 -12.16 -13.89 0.44
#